data_2cf412d1342184c51598cfac034e349a
#
_entry.id   2cf412d1342184c51598cfac034e349a
#
_cell.length_a   1.000
_cell.length_b   1.000
_cell.length_c   1.000
_cell.angle_alpha   90.00
_cell.angle_beta   90.00
_cell.angle_gamma   90.00
#
_symmetry.space_group_name_H-M   'P 1'
#
loop_
_entity.id
_entity.type
_entity.pdbx_description
1 polymer ?
#
loop_
_entity_poly.entity_id
_entity_poly.type
_entity_poly.pdbx_seq_one_letter_code
_entity_poly.pdbx_strand_id
1 'polypeptide(L)'
;MTVLDAGVDAADDATGLAERIRTQTDAAHRQTEQSRFVGDLLAGKLTSAGYAALLGQTYLVYLALEEAGRAQASNPIVAEFLGDELLRTEALEADLEFLLGANWRDEITPLPATTRYVDRLNEVAFDWPAGFVAHHYIRYMGDLSGGQIIRRMLERAYGYTTDGLRFYIFDQIEKPKLYKDAYRGKLDAAPLSADEQQRLIDEVILAYRLNGDLFADLEAEIESYLVK
;
A
#
# COMPACT_ATOMS: atom_id res chain seq x y z
N MET A 1 13.72 24.02 -43.96
CA MET A 1 13.40 25.01 -42.92
C MET A 1 12.03 24.68 -42.41
N THR A 2 11.97 23.92 -41.38
CA THR A 2 10.69 23.42 -40.81
C THR A 2 10.83 23.50 -39.30
N VAL A 3 10.08 24.41 -38.72
CA VAL A 3 9.87 24.54 -37.29
C VAL A 3 8.66 23.68 -36.98
N LEU A 4 8.81 22.63 -36.21
CA LEU A 4 7.76 21.94 -35.47
C LEU A 4 8.45 21.09 -34.41
N ASP A 5 8.64 21.63 -33.24
CA ASP A 5 8.56 20.87 -32.01
C ASP A 5 8.54 21.86 -30.81
N ALA A 6 7.37 22.21 -30.39
CA ALA A 6 7.14 22.88 -29.09
C ALA A 6 5.64 22.83 -28.79
N GLY A 7 5.14 21.77 -28.26
CA GLY A 7 3.71 21.70 -27.95
C GLY A 7 3.21 20.58 -27.02
N VAL A 8 4.09 19.79 -26.44
CA VAL A 8 3.65 18.66 -25.59
C VAL A 8 3.93 18.89 -24.10
N ASP A 9 4.94 19.68 -23.73
CA ASP A 9 5.36 19.81 -22.32
C ASP A 9 4.59 20.84 -21.47
N ALA A 10 3.88 21.79 -22.09
CA ALA A 10 3.28 22.90 -21.32
C ALA A 10 1.93 22.59 -20.65
N ALA A 11 1.26 21.50 -21.03
CA ALA A 11 -0.05 21.13 -20.42
C ALA A 11 0.10 20.26 -19.17
N ASP A 12 1.23 19.54 -19.03
CA ASP A 12 1.48 18.63 -17.90
C ASP A 12 1.96 19.39 -16.66
N ASP A 13 2.58 20.54 -16.86
CA ASP A 13 3.12 21.41 -15.78
C ASP A 13 2.03 22.18 -14.99
N ALA A 14 0.78 22.23 -15.50
CA ALA A 14 -0.35 22.86 -14.83
C ALA A 14 -1.12 21.90 -13.91
N THR A 15 -0.87 20.59 -13.97
CA THR A 15 -1.56 19.55 -13.22
C THR A 15 -0.71 19.13 -12.02
N GLY A 16 -1.26 19.21 -10.79
CA GLY A 16 -0.55 18.82 -9.56
C GLY A 16 -0.07 17.36 -9.60
N LEU A 17 1.00 17.07 -8.85
CA LEU A 17 1.61 15.73 -8.79
C LEU A 17 0.59 14.66 -8.36
N ALA A 18 -0.27 14.97 -7.39
CA ALA A 18 -1.29 14.04 -6.90
C ALA A 18 -2.27 13.62 -8.01
N GLU A 19 -2.68 14.55 -8.85
CA GLU A 19 -3.58 14.25 -9.98
C GLU A 19 -2.85 13.49 -11.10
N ARG A 20 -1.58 13.82 -11.37
CA ARG A 20 -0.73 13.06 -12.31
C ARG A 20 -0.55 11.62 -11.83
N ILE A 21 -0.25 11.40 -10.54
CA ILE A 21 -0.19 10.05 -9.98
C ILE A 21 -1.51 9.34 -10.24
N ARG A 22 -2.64 9.93 -9.85
CA ARG A 22 -3.96 9.31 -10.01
C ARG A 22 -4.26 8.90 -11.45
N THR A 23 -3.97 9.76 -12.42
CA THR A 23 -4.30 9.51 -13.83
C THR A 23 -3.35 8.54 -14.51
N GLN A 24 -2.04 8.66 -14.26
CA GLN A 24 -1.03 7.85 -14.93
C GLN A 24 -0.93 6.43 -14.32
N THR A 25 -1.38 6.23 -13.07
CA THR A 25 -1.33 4.92 -12.40
C THR A 25 -2.66 4.16 -12.41
N ASP A 26 -3.74 4.75 -12.93
CA ASP A 26 -5.10 4.19 -12.91
C ASP A 26 -5.19 2.78 -13.54
N ALA A 27 -4.46 2.51 -14.60
CA ALA A 27 -4.43 1.18 -15.23
C ALA A 27 -3.79 0.13 -14.31
N ALA A 28 -2.66 0.45 -13.65
CA ALA A 28 -2.00 -0.45 -12.72
C ALA A 28 -2.84 -0.67 -11.45
N HIS A 29 -3.49 0.36 -10.94
CA HIS A 29 -4.43 0.27 -9.83
C HIS A 29 -5.58 -0.69 -10.13
N ARG A 30 -6.28 -0.49 -11.27
CA ARG A 30 -7.38 -1.37 -11.67
C ARG A 30 -6.96 -2.82 -11.89
N GLN A 31 -5.76 -3.07 -12.39
CA GLN A 31 -5.24 -4.41 -12.55
C GLN A 31 -5.05 -5.11 -11.20
N THR A 32 -4.55 -4.39 -10.19
CA THR A 32 -4.37 -4.94 -8.84
C THR A 32 -5.70 -5.27 -8.16
N GLU A 33 -6.76 -4.50 -8.43
CA GLU A 33 -8.10 -4.74 -7.87
C GLU A 33 -8.78 -6.01 -8.42
N GLN A 34 -8.30 -6.58 -9.51
CA GLN A 34 -8.90 -7.76 -10.17
C GLN A 34 -8.40 -9.10 -9.60
N SER A 35 -7.73 -9.10 -8.45
CA SER A 35 -7.26 -10.33 -7.80
C SER A 35 -8.42 -11.26 -7.43
N ARG A 36 -8.39 -12.50 -7.91
CA ARG A 36 -9.32 -13.56 -7.50
C ARG A 36 -9.20 -13.86 -6.02
N PHE A 37 -7.96 -13.91 -5.49
CA PHE A 37 -7.74 -14.18 -4.07
C PHE A 37 -8.46 -13.16 -3.19
N VAL A 38 -8.29 -11.86 -3.46
CA VAL A 38 -8.97 -10.80 -2.72
C VAL A 38 -10.49 -10.90 -2.89
N GLY A 39 -10.97 -11.13 -4.12
CA GLY A 39 -12.39 -11.30 -4.39
C GLY A 39 -13.03 -12.46 -3.63
N ASP A 40 -12.39 -13.62 -3.59
CA ASP A 40 -12.89 -14.81 -2.88
C ASP A 40 -12.77 -14.63 -1.35
N LEU A 41 -11.73 -13.97 -0.85
CA LEU A 41 -11.60 -13.59 0.56
C LEU A 41 -12.78 -12.72 1.00
N LEU A 42 -13.03 -11.64 0.29
CA LEU A 42 -14.11 -10.69 0.61
C LEU A 42 -15.51 -11.30 0.46
N ALA A 43 -15.67 -12.32 -0.39
CA ALA A 43 -16.90 -13.08 -0.52
C ALA A 43 -17.09 -14.15 0.57
N GLY A 44 -16.14 -14.31 1.51
CA GLY A 44 -16.20 -15.31 2.58
C GLY A 44 -15.98 -16.74 2.09
N LYS A 45 -15.38 -16.93 0.91
CA LYS A 45 -15.09 -18.26 0.35
C LYS A 45 -13.79 -18.86 0.87
N LEU A 46 -12.92 -18.04 1.48
CA LEU A 46 -11.67 -18.48 2.09
C LEU A 46 -11.83 -18.61 3.60
N THR A 47 -11.05 -19.46 4.20
CA THR A 47 -10.96 -19.60 5.66
C THR A 47 -10.19 -18.43 6.28
N SER A 48 -10.23 -18.31 7.61
CA SER A 48 -9.41 -17.35 8.35
C SER A 48 -7.90 -17.51 8.09
N ALA A 49 -7.46 -18.72 7.73
CA ALA A 49 -6.07 -18.99 7.36
C ALA A 49 -5.67 -18.23 6.07
N GLY A 50 -6.55 -18.12 5.07
CA GLY A 50 -6.30 -17.31 3.88
C GLY A 50 -6.17 -15.82 4.21
N TYR A 51 -6.99 -15.33 5.13
CA TYR A 51 -6.87 -13.96 5.62
C TYR A 51 -5.57 -13.72 6.40
N ALA A 52 -5.21 -14.65 7.28
CA ALA A 52 -3.94 -14.57 8.02
C ALA A 52 -2.72 -14.62 7.09
N ALA A 53 -2.77 -15.43 6.02
CA ALA A 53 -1.73 -15.45 4.99
C ALA A 53 -1.56 -14.07 4.33
N LEU A 54 -2.66 -13.41 3.94
CA LEU A 54 -2.61 -12.04 3.40
C LEU A 54 -2.00 -11.04 4.40
N LEU A 55 -2.45 -11.08 5.67
CA LEU A 55 -1.92 -10.18 6.69
C LEU A 55 -0.44 -10.44 6.98
N GLY A 56 0.02 -11.70 6.97
CA GLY A 56 1.42 -12.05 7.15
C GLY A 56 2.32 -11.43 6.07
N GLN A 57 1.91 -11.52 4.81
CA GLN A 57 2.67 -10.90 3.71
C GLN A 57 2.61 -9.36 3.81
N THR A 58 1.45 -8.82 4.16
CA THR A 58 1.27 -7.38 4.38
C THR A 58 2.16 -6.87 5.51
N TYR A 59 2.26 -7.60 6.62
CA TYR A 59 3.12 -7.28 7.76
C TYR A 59 4.58 -7.09 7.35
N LEU A 60 5.14 -8.01 6.56
CA LEU A 60 6.52 -7.94 6.11
C LEU A 60 6.79 -6.67 5.26
N VAL A 61 5.85 -6.29 4.42
CA VAL A 61 5.94 -5.05 3.61
C VAL A 61 5.88 -3.81 4.50
N TYR A 62 4.95 -3.76 5.47
CA TYR A 62 4.82 -2.61 6.38
C TYR A 62 6.01 -2.48 7.33
N LEU A 63 6.55 -3.60 7.81
CA LEU A 63 7.73 -3.61 8.65
C LEU A 63 8.90 -2.90 7.95
N ALA A 64 9.18 -3.26 6.69
CA ALA A 64 10.23 -2.63 5.89
C ALA A 64 9.93 -1.16 5.58
N LEU A 65 8.69 -0.82 5.24
CA LEU A 65 8.31 0.55 4.91
C LEU A 65 8.39 1.48 6.13
N GLU A 66 7.92 1.04 7.29
CA GLU A 66 7.98 1.84 8.52
C GLU A 66 9.42 1.96 9.05
N GLU A 67 10.26 0.94 8.85
CA GLU A 67 11.69 1.03 9.15
C GLU A 67 12.37 2.08 8.26
N ALA A 68 12.10 2.09 6.96
CA ALA A 68 12.60 3.12 6.05
C ALA A 68 12.12 4.52 6.45
N GLY A 69 10.85 4.67 6.85
CA GLY A 69 10.31 5.93 7.37
C GLY A 69 11.07 6.43 8.60
N ARG A 70 11.35 5.54 9.56
CA ARG A 70 12.17 5.88 10.75
C ARG A 70 13.60 6.29 10.37
N ALA A 71 14.21 5.57 9.43
CA ALA A 71 15.56 5.88 8.96
C ALA A 71 15.66 7.25 8.27
N GLN A 72 14.61 7.64 7.54
CA GLN A 72 14.55 8.91 6.83
C GLN A 72 13.78 10.03 7.58
N ALA A 73 13.48 9.86 8.86
CA ALA A 73 12.64 10.82 9.61
C ALA A 73 13.21 12.25 9.67
N SER A 74 14.52 12.43 9.51
CA SER A 74 15.16 13.74 9.43
C SER A 74 15.16 14.37 8.03
N ASN A 75 14.76 13.63 7.00
CA ASN A 75 14.67 14.16 5.65
C ASN A 75 13.43 15.07 5.53
N PRO A 76 13.57 16.34 5.08
CA PRO A 76 12.47 17.29 5.08
C PRO A 76 11.30 16.90 4.15
N ILE A 77 11.54 16.12 3.10
CA ILE A 77 10.47 15.63 2.22
C ILE A 77 9.73 14.49 2.93
N VAL A 78 10.44 13.49 3.44
CA VAL A 78 9.86 12.33 4.09
C VAL A 78 9.09 12.72 5.37
N ALA A 79 9.65 13.60 6.18
CA ALA A 79 9.05 14.07 7.44
C ALA A 79 7.63 14.63 7.26
N GLU A 80 7.34 15.24 6.11
CA GLU A 80 6.00 15.77 5.80
C GLU A 80 4.92 14.67 5.71
N PHE A 81 5.32 13.45 5.38
CA PHE A 81 4.39 12.32 5.17
C PHE A 81 4.31 11.39 6.38
N LEU A 82 5.26 11.46 7.31
CA LEU A 82 5.23 10.62 8.51
C LEU A 82 4.18 11.11 9.49
N GLY A 83 3.53 10.15 10.18
CA GLY A 83 2.58 10.39 11.24
C GLY A 83 2.30 9.10 12.00
N ASP A 84 2.33 9.17 13.34
CA ASP A 84 2.11 8.00 14.21
C ASP A 84 0.71 7.39 13.98
N GLU A 85 -0.27 8.21 13.58
CA GLU A 85 -1.64 7.81 13.25
C GLU A 85 -1.71 6.87 12.04
N LEU A 86 -0.68 6.85 11.19
CA LEU A 86 -0.60 5.96 10.03
C LEU A 86 0.03 4.61 10.36
N LEU A 87 0.88 4.49 11.39
CA LEU A 87 1.64 3.27 11.67
C LEU A 87 0.72 2.04 11.80
N ARG A 88 1.07 0.95 11.12
CA ARG A 88 0.24 -0.27 11.02
C ARG A 88 0.91 -1.52 11.56
N THR A 89 2.23 -1.51 11.78
CA THR A 89 2.97 -2.70 12.21
C THR A 89 2.38 -3.29 13.50
N GLU A 90 2.14 -2.49 14.53
CA GLU A 90 1.55 -2.97 15.79
C GLU A 90 0.12 -3.52 15.62
N ALA A 91 -0.68 -2.88 14.76
CA ALA A 91 -2.03 -3.34 14.46
C ALA A 91 -2.01 -4.70 13.71
N LEU A 92 -1.09 -4.87 12.77
CA LEU A 92 -0.87 -6.14 12.06
C LEU A 92 -0.40 -7.24 13.00
N GLU A 93 0.52 -6.95 13.92
CA GLU A 93 0.98 -7.90 14.94
C GLU A 93 -0.16 -8.38 15.82
N ALA A 94 -1.01 -7.46 16.28
CA ALA A 94 -2.17 -7.80 17.11
C ALA A 94 -3.21 -8.65 16.34
N ASP A 95 -3.44 -8.34 15.05
CA ASP A 95 -4.36 -9.13 14.23
C ASP A 95 -3.79 -10.52 13.93
N LEU A 96 -2.50 -10.64 13.67
CA LEU A 96 -1.83 -11.92 13.43
C LEU A 96 -1.80 -12.78 14.71
N GLU A 97 -1.56 -12.19 15.88
CA GLU A 97 -1.64 -12.91 17.15
C GLU A 97 -3.07 -13.41 17.42
N PHE A 98 -4.08 -12.61 17.12
CA PHE A 98 -5.48 -13.04 17.22
C PHE A 98 -5.83 -14.20 16.30
N LEU A 99 -5.32 -14.18 15.06
CA LEU A 99 -5.66 -15.18 14.03
C LEU A 99 -4.86 -16.48 14.16
N LEU A 100 -3.58 -16.41 14.54
CA LEU A 100 -2.62 -17.51 14.54
C LEU A 100 -2.12 -17.88 15.94
N GLY A 101 -2.38 -17.04 16.95
CA GLY A 101 -1.88 -17.24 18.31
C GLY A 101 -0.48 -16.68 18.55
N ALA A 102 0.04 -16.88 19.76
CA ALA A 102 1.25 -16.22 20.26
C ALA A 102 2.52 -16.52 19.44
N ASN A 103 2.56 -17.64 18.73
CA ASN A 103 3.72 -18.05 17.93
C ASN A 103 3.59 -17.67 16.46
N TRP A 104 2.69 -16.76 16.10
CA TRP A 104 2.39 -16.38 14.73
C TRP A 104 3.62 -16.03 13.86
N ARG A 105 4.69 -15.52 14.47
CA ARG A 105 5.92 -15.17 13.76
C ARG A 105 6.62 -16.38 13.13
N ASP A 106 6.51 -17.53 13.75
CA ASP A 106 7.10 -18.79 13.27
C ASP A 106 6.31 -19.36 12.09
N GLU A 107 5.06 -18.93 11.91
CA GLU A 107 4.17 -19.38 10.83
C GLU A 107 4.25 -18.53 9.58
N ILE A 108 4.86 -17.31 9.67
CA ILE A 108 4.95 -16.42 8.52
C ILE A 108 6.25 -16.66 7.76
N THR A 109 6.10 -17.15 6.53
CA THR A 109 7.20 -17.27 5.56
C THR A 109 6.94 -16.29 4.41
N PRO A 110 7.91 -15.44 4.04
CA PRO A 110 7.72 -14.54 2.91
C PRO A 110 7.54 -15.31 1.61
N LEU A 111 6.50 -14.99 0.86
CA LEU A 111 6.32 -15.47 -0.50
C LEU A 111 7.34 -14.81 -1.45
N PRO A 112 7.63 -15.42 -2.61
CA PRO A 112 8.60 -14.86 -3.57
C PRO A 112 8.29 -13.42 -3.98
N ALA A 113 7.00 -13.08 -4.20
CA ALA A 113 6.60 -11.72 -4.53
C ALA A 113 6.78 -10.75 -3.34
N THR A 114 6.50 -11.20 -2.12
CA THR A 114 6.74 -10.41 -0.90
C THR A 114 8.23 -10.12 -0.71
N THR A 115 9.08 -11.11 -0.93
CA THR A 115 10.53 -10.93 -0.89
C THR A 115 10.97 -9.87 -1.90
N ARG A 116 10.52 -9.96 -3.16
CA ARG A 116 10.82 -8.94 -4.19
C ARG A 116 10.32 -7.54 -3.79
N TYR A 117 9.14 -7.46 -3.14
CA TYR A 117 8.62 -6.17 -2.69
C TYR A 117 9.48 -5.58 -1.58
N VAL A 118 9.83 -6.37 -0.58
CA VAL A 118 10.72 -5.95 0.53
C VAL A 118 12.10 -5.58 0.01
N ASP A 119 12.68 -6.36 -0.92
CA ASP A 119 13.95 -6.04 -1.56
C ASP A 119 13.87 -4.69 -2.29
N ARG A 120 12.77 -4.41 -3.00
CA ARG A 120 12.59 -3.10 -3.65
C ARG A 120 12.48 -1.97 -2.64
N LEU A 121 11.77 -2.15 -1.53
CA LEU A 121 11.73 -1.16 -0.45
C LEU A 121 13.14 -0.90 0.12
N ASN A 122 13.91 -1.96 0.36
CA ASN A 122 15.28 -1.83 0.83
C ASN A 122 16.19 -1.10 -0.18
N GLU A 123 15.96 -1.29 -1.48
CA GLU A 123 16.71 -0.63 -2.55
C GLU A 123 16.41 0.88 -2.64
N VAL A 124 15.15 1.29 -2.48
CA VAL A 124 14.72 2.65 -2.84
C VAL A 124 14.25 3.49 -1.65
N ALA A 125 13.65 2.88 -0.62
CA ALA A 125 12.96 3.67 0.40
C ALA A 125 13.87 4.19 1.51
N PHE A 126 15.11 3.73 1.60
CA PHE A 126 16.06 4.19 2.62
C PHE A 126 16.91 5.39 2.18
N ASP A 127 17.19 5.53 0.89
CA ASP A 127 18.14 6.54 0.38
C ASP A 127 17.50 7.49 -0.64
N TRP A 128 16.32 7.17 -1.18
CA TRP A 128 15.60 8.00 -2.14
C TRP A 128 14.25 8.47 -1.57
N PRO A 129 14.14 9.75 -1.11
CA PRO A 129 12.94 10.27 -0.47
C PRO A 129 11.67 10.12 -1.29
N ALA A 130 11.72 10.41 -2.59
CA ALA A 130 10.56 10.26 -3.47
C ALA A 130 10.18 8.79 -3.68
N GLY A 131 11.14 7.86 -3.64
CA GLY A 131 10.88 6.41 -3.66
C GLY A 131 10.14 5.96 -2.40
N PHE A 132 10.55 6.42 -1.22
CA PHE A 132 9.78 6.21 0.02
C PHE A 132 8.34 6.72 -0.12
N VAL A 133 8.17 7.97 -0.56
CA VAL A 133 6.84 8.59 -0.70
C VAL A 133 5.94 7.82 -1.67
N ALA A 134 6.50 7.27 -2.75
CA ALA A 134 5.74 6.46 -3.72
C ALA A 134 5.11 5.22 -3.05
N HIS A 135 5.88 4.45 -2.29
CA HIS A 135 5.38 3.27 -1.57
C HIS A 135 4.47 3.65 -0.40
N HIS A 136 4.80 4.71 0.34
CA HIS A 136 3.98 5.25 1.42
C HIS A 136 2.60 5.68 0.92
N TYR A 137 2.55 6.38 -0.22
CA TYR A 137 1.30 6.80 -0.85
C TYR A 137 0.39 5.63 -1.18
N ILE A 138 0.91 4.63 -1.91
CA ILE A 138 0.07 3.50 -2.37
C ILE A 138 -0.47 2.68 -1.20
N ARG A 139 0.35 2.47 -0.15
CA ARG A 139 -0.07 1.69 1.01
C ARG A 139 -1.11 2.46 1.83
N TYR A 140 -0.74 3.58 2.43
CA TYR A 140 -1.61 4.27 3.38
C TYR A 140 -2.84 4.92 2.76
N MET A 141 -2.71 5.51 1.56
CA MET A 141 -3.88 6.08 0.89
C MET A 141 -4.82 5.01 0.34
N GLY A 142 -4.28 3.84 -0.01
CA GLY A 142 -5.05 2.64 -0.35
C GLY A 142 -5.87 2.15 0.85
N ASP A 143 -5.24 1.99 2.01
CA ASP A 143 -5.91 1.50 3.22
C ASP A 143 -6.98 2.48 3.75
N LEU A 144 -6.71 3.79 3.69
CA LEU A 144 -7.69 4.83 4.02
C LEU A 144 -8.83 4.97 2.99
N SER A 145 -8.77 4.25 1.87
CA SER A 145 -9.80 4.25 0.82
C SER A 145 -10.43 2.87 0.67
N GLY A 146 -9.83 1.99 -0.12
CA GLY A 146 -10.28 0.63 -0.37
C GLY A 146 -10.28 -0.24 0.88
N GLY A 147 -9.30 -0.05 1.77
CA GLY A 147 -9.21 -0.75 3.05
C GLY A 147 -10.47 -0.63 3.92
N GLN A 148 -11.14 0.51 3.88
CA GLN A 148 -12.41 0.69 4.62
C GLN A 148 -13.59 -0.09 4.03
N ILE A 149 -13.54 -0.41 2.75
CA ILE A 149 -14.52 -1.31 2.10
C ILE A 149 -14.18 -2.76 2.47
N ILE A 150 -12.90 -3.13 2.37
CA ILE A 150 -12.38 -4.45 2.75
C ILE A 150 -12.78 -4.77 4.20
N ARG A 151 -12.53 -3.86 5.14
CA ARG A 151 -12.92 -4.00 6.54
C ARG A 151 -14.39 -4.42 6.68
N ARG A 152 -15.31 -3.66 6.07
CA ARG A 152 -16.76 -3.94 6.15
C ARG A 152 -17.15 -5.29 5.56
N MET A 153 -16.43 -5.73 4.53
CA MET A 153 -16.69 -7.04 3.92
C MET A 153 -16.18 -8.16 4.83
N LEU A 154 -15.01 -8.00 5.45
CA LEU A 154 -14.47 -8.96 6.41
C LEU A 154 -15.32 -9.03 7.70
N GLU A 155 -15.83 -7.91 8.20
CA GLU A 155 -16.81 -7.88 9.30
C GLU A 155 -18.02 -8.78 8.98
N ARG A 156 -18.53 -8.71 7.76
CA ARG A 156 -19.71 -9.51 7.33
C ARG A 156 -19.36 -10.98 7.08
N ALA A 157 -18.22 -11.25 6.46
CA ALA A 157 -17.84 -12.59 6.04
C ALA A 157 -17.36 -13.45 7.20
N TYR A 158 -16.60 -12.87 8.14
CA TYR A 158 -15.92 -13.60 9.21
C TYR A 158 -16.43 -13.27 10.62
N GLY A 159 -17.28 -12.25 10.76
CA GLY A 159 -17.80 -11.82 12.06
C GLY A 159 -16.77 -11.11 12.94
N TYR A 160 -15.64 -10.68 12.37
CA TYR A 160 -14.65 -9.91 13.11
C TYR A 160 -15.20 -8.51 13.42
N THR A 161 -14.70 -7.91 14.52
CA THR A 161 -15.07 -6.54 14.90
C THR A 161 -13.85 -5.65 15.02
N THR A 162 -13.13 -5.70 16.14
CA THR A 162 -11.85 -4.99 16.32
C THR A 162 -10.69 -5.96 16.12
N ASP A 163 -10.70 -7.07 16.85
CA ASP A 163 -9.66 -8.10 16.75
C ASP A 163 -9.77 -8.80 15.38
N GLY A 164 -8.66 -8.91 14.70
CA GLY A 164 -8.55 -9.37 13.33
C GLY A 164 -8.77 -8.26 12.27
N LEU A 165 -9.13 -7.03 12.67
CA LEU A 165 -9.36 -5.90 11.76
C LEU A 165 -8.64 -4.61 12.17
N ARG A 166 -7.77 -4.66 13.18
CA ARG A 166 -7.03 -3.49 13.69
C ARG A 166 -6.22 -2.81 12.61
N PHE A 167 -5.68 -3.58 11.68
CA PHE A 167 -4.97 -3.08 10.51
C PHE A 167 -5.76 -2.03 9.72
N TYR A 168 -7.06 -2.25 9.56
CA TYR A 168 -7.95 -1.32 8.82
C TYR A 168 -8.55 -0.22 9.70
N ILE A 169 -8.26 -0.18 11.01
CA ILE A 169 -8.79 0.82 11.94
C ILE A 169 -7.76 1.93 12.14
N PHE A 170 -8.12 3.13 11.72
CA PHE A 170 -7.34 4.36 11.87
C PHE A 170 -8.08 5.26 12.86
N ASP A 171 -8.08 4.89 14.13
CA ASP A 171 -8.85 5.53 15.21
C ASP A 171 -8.43 6.98 15.49
N GLN A 172 -7.16 7.33 15.20
CA GLN A 172 -6.64 8.69 15.31
C GLN A 172 -6.99 9.57 14.09
N ILE A 173 -7.56 9.01 13.02
CA ILE A 173 -7.94 9.75 11.80
C ILE A 173 -9.46 9.85 11.71
N GLU A 174 -10.04 10.84 12.41
CA GLU A 174 -11.50 11.03 12.46
C GLU A 174 -12.12 11.29 11.09
N LYS A 175 -11.41 11.98 10.20
CA LYS A 175 -11.91 12.43 8.89
C LYS A 175 -11.00 11.96 7.75
N PRO A 176 -11.06 10.69 7.33
CA PRO A 176 -10.17 10.14 6.30
C PRO A 176 -10.17 10.92 4.98
N LYS A 177 -11.31 11.50 4.59
CA LYS A 177 -11.38 12.33 3.37
C LYS A 177 -10.47 13.56 3.49
N LEU A 178 -10.57 14.31 4.57
CA LEU A 178 -9.77 15.52 4.78
C LEU A 178 -8.28 15.17 4.93
N TYR A 179 -7.98 14.06 5.61
CA TYR A 179 -6.60 13.57 5.74
C TYR A 179 -5.98 13.29 4.36
N LYS A 180 -6.71 12.55 3.51
CA LYS A 180 -6.26 12.27 2.13
C LYS A 180 -6.11 13.52 1.27
N ASP A 181 -7.00 14.49 1.43
CA ASP A 181 -6.91 15.76 0.71
C ASP A 181 -5.68 16.57 1.17
N ALA A 182 -5.39 16.60 2.48
CA ALA A 182 -4.18 17.20 3.00
C ALA A 182 -2.91 16.48 2.53
N TYR A 183 -2.92 15.15 2.49
CA TYR A 183 -1.81 14.34 1.98
C TYR A 183 -1.52 14.66 0.49
N ARG A 184 -2.55 14.78 -0.35
CA ARG A 184 -2.40 15.19 -1.75
C ARG A 184 -1.82 16.60 -1.89
N GLY A 185 -2.26 17.52 -1.03
CA GLY A 185 -1.68 18.86 -0.99
C GLY A 185 -0.18 18.86 -0.65
N LYS A 186 0.28 17.94 0.21
CA LYS A 186 1.72 17.75 0.50
C LYS A 186 2.47 17.20 -0.72
N LEU A 187 1.87 16.28 -1.49
CA LEU A 187 2.46 15.79 -2.75
C LEU A 187 2.63 16.93 -3.76
N ASP A 188 1.60 17.75 -3.93
CA ASP A 188 1.63 18.88 -4.87
C ASP A 188 2.62 19.97 -4.47
N ALA A 189 2.88 20.11 -3.17
CA ALA A 189 3.83 21.07 -2.61
C ALA A 189 5.27 20.53 -2.48
N ALA A 190 5.48 19.23 -2.71
CA ALA A 190 6.79 18.62 -2.54
C ALA A 190 7.82 19.24 -3.50
N PRO A 191 9.02 19.63 -3.01
CA PRO A 191 10.05 20.29 -3.82
C PRO A 191 10.79 19.29 -4.72
N LEU A 192 10.06 18.63 -5.62
CA LEU A 192 10.57 17.65 -6.58
C LEU A 192 10.65 18.26 -7.97
N SER A 193 11.78 18.05 -8.67
CA SER A 193 11.89 18.40 -10.09
C SER A 193 10.92 17.57 -10.95
N ALA A 194 10.64 18.01 -12.17
CA ALA A 194 9.78 17.28 -13.10
C ALA A 194 10.26 15.83 -13.32
N ASP A 195 11.57 15.62 -13.45
CA ASP A 195 12.16 14.28 -13.60
C ASP A 195 11.95 13.42 -12.33
N GLU A 196 12.13 13.99 -11.14
CA GLU A 196 11.87 13.28 -9.89
C GLU A 196 10.39 12.96 -9.70
N GLN A 197 9.50 13.84 -10.09
CA GLN A 197 8.05 13.58 -10.10
C GLN A 197 7.71 12.41 -11.03
N GLN A 198 8.30 12.36 -12.23
CA GLN A 198 8.05 11.25 -13.15
C GLN A 198 8.62 9.93 -12.62
N ARG A 199 9.82 9.94 -12.04
CA ARG A 199 10.40 8.76 -11.39
C ARG A 199 9.53 8.26 -10.23
N LEU A 200 8.95 9.17 -9.44
CA LEU A 200 8.01 8.82 -8.37
C LEU A 200 6.75 8.14 -8.94
N ILE A 201 6.19 8.67 -10.03
CA ILE A 201 5.01 8.07 -10.69
C ILE A 201 5.33 6.66 -11.22
N ASP A 202 6.50 6.49 -11.84
CA ASP A 202 6.95 5.19 -12.34
C ASP A 202 7.12 4.19 -11.18
N GLU A 203 7.63 4.65 -10.04
CA GLU A 203 7.75 3.85 -8.83
C GLU A 203 6.38 3.47 -8.23
N VAL A 204 5.39 4.35 -8.25
CA VAL A 204 4.01 4.03 -7.86
C VAL A 204 3.43 2.93 -8.76
N ILE A 205 3.67 3.00 -10.07
CA ILE A 205 3.23 1.95 -11.00
C ILE A 205 3.90 0.61 -10.65
N LEU A 206 5.21 0.62 -10.36
CA LEU A 206 5.94 -0.57 -9.94
C LEU A 206 5.39 -1.12 -8.62
N ALA A 207 5.10 -0.26 -7.64
CA ALA A 207 4.55 -0.66 -6.35
C ALA A 207 3.15 -1.32 -6.49
N TYR A 208 2.31 -0.85 -7.41
CA TYR A 208 1.05 -1.52 -7.73
C TYR A 208 1.28 -2.93 -8.31
N ARG A 209 2.25 -3.08 -9.21
CA ARG A 209 2.60 -4.40 -9.78
C ARG A 209 3.11 -5.36 -8.72
N LEU A 210 4.02 -4.90 -7.85
CA LEU A 210 4.54 -5.71 -6.74
C LEU A 210 3.42 -6.17 -5.79
N ASN A 211 2.45 -5.29 -5.53
CA ASN A 211 1.28 -5.66 -4.73
C ASN A 211 0.38 -6.67 -5.46
N GLY A 212 0.21 -6.53 -6.77
CA GLY A 212 -0.52 -7.49 -7.60
C GLY A 212 0.17 -8.86 -7.65
N ASP A 213 1.50 -8.89 -7.75
CA ASP A 213 2.30 -10.12 -7.71
C ASP A 213 2.16 -10.85 -6.37
N LEU A 214 2.10 -10.09 -5.25
CA LEU A 214 1.85 -10.66 -3.92
C LEU A 214 0.48 -11.37 -3.89
N PHE A 215 -0.55 -10.76 -4.44
CA PHE A 215 -1.87 -11.39 -4.54
C PHE A 215 -1.86 -12.61 -5.46
N ALA A 216 -1.08 -12.59 -6.54
CA ALA A 216 -0.94 -13.72 -7.44
C ALA A 216 -0.23 -14.92 -6.77
N ASP A 217 0.79 -14.68 -5.96
CA ASP A 217 1.44 -15.73 -5.17
C ASP A 217 0.45 -16.35 -4.15
N LEU A 218 -0.37 -15.54 -3.48
CA LEU A 218 -1.43 -16.05 -2.59
C LEU A 218 -2.50 -16.82 -3.35
N GLU A 219 -2.84 -16.38 -4.56
CA GLU A 219 -3.81 -17.07 -5.43
C GLU A 219 -3.30 -18.45 -5.88
N ALA A 220 -1.99 -18.62 -6.08
CA ALA A 220 -1.40 -19.90 -6.43
C ALA A 220 -1.64 -20.98 -5.36
N GLU A 221 -1.84 -20.57 -4.11
CA GLU A 221 -2.13 -21.48 -2.98
C GLU A 221 -3.61 -21.46 -2.55
N ILE A 222 -4.49 -20.83 -3.32
CA ILE A 222 -5.88 -20.54 -2.92
C ILE A 222 -6.67 -21.79 -2.53
N GLU A 223 -6.40 -22.94 -3.16
CA GLU A 223 -7.10 -24.21 -2.88
C GLU A 223 -6.89 -24.69 -1.43
N SER A 224 -5.76 -24.29 -0.80
CA SER A 224 -5.47 -24.61 0.61
C SER A 224 -6.32 -23.78 1.58
N TYR A 225 -6.88 -22.68 1.11
CA TYR A 225 -7.64 -21.72 1.89
C TYR A 225 -9.16 -21.80 1.69
N LEU A 226 -9.65 -22.59 0.73
CA LEU A 226 -11.09 -22.67 0.45
C LEU A 226 -11.89 -23.24 1.63
N VAL A 227 -13.04 -22.64 1.89
CA VAL A 227 -14.04 -23.20 2.80
C VAL A 227 -14.59 -24.49 2.19
N LYS A 228 -14.51 -25.60 2.92
CA LYS A 228 -14.96 -26.94 2.49
C LYS A 228 -16.44 -27.13 2.75
#